data_cc3d5e6495afe96897edbc837436c8be
#
_entry.id   cc3d5e6495afe96897edbc837436c8be
#
_cell.length_a   1.000
_cell.length_b   1.000
_cell.length_c   1.000
_cell.angle_alpha   90.00
_cell.angle_beta   90.00
_cell.angle_gamma   90.00
#
_symmetry.space_group_name_H-M   'P 1'
#
loop_
_entity.id
_entity.type
_entity.pdbx_description
1 polymer ?
#
loop_
_entity_poly.entity_id
_entity_poly.type
_entity_poly.pdbx_seq_one_letter_code
_entity_poly.pdbx_strand_id
1 'polypeptide(L)'
;PTQEDNFSVNQLSVIAKGFDGVFDSLGMVKWVIGAFSLIVGGFGIANIMFVSVSERKALIGIKKALGAKRSDILLEFLLEAIFLCMMGAVVGLLLVYIMCYFATDASGMEFKIGPVNVAIAFGISFMLGILAGIIPAYLAATMDPVEAIRSK
;
A
#
# COMPACT_ATOMS: atom_id res chain seq x y z
N PRO A 1 -27.27 -52.05 -0.65
CA PRO A 1 -25.89 -51.58 -0.43
C PRO A 1 -25.66 -50.15 -0.95
N THR A 2 -26.65 -49.41 -1.39
CA THR A 2 -26.48 -48.09 -2.08
C THR A 2 -27.03 -46.89 -1.30
N GLN A 3 -27.62 -47.07 -0.14
CA GLN A 3 -28.19 -45.93 0.65
C GLN A 3 -27.23 -45.40 1.73
N GLU A 4 -26.37 -46.22 2.28
CA GLU A 4 -25.42 -45.80 3.30
C GLU A 4 -24.25 -44.97 2.72
N ASP A 5 -23.81 -45.31 1.48
CA ASP A 5 -22.75 -44.57 0.78
C ASP A 5 -23.21 -43.15 0.41
N ASN A 6 -24.47 -42.95 0.03
CA ASN A 6 -25.02 -41.62 -0.25
C ASN A 6 -25.14 -40.71 0.98
N PHE A 7 -25.33 -41.30 2.15
CA PHE A 7 -25.44 -40.54 3.41
C PHE A 7 -24.08 -40.03 3.88
N SER A 8 -23.04 -40.86 3.78
CA SER A 8 -21.67 -40.49 4.15
C SER A 8 -21.09 -39.42 3.21
N VAL A 9 -21.34 -39.55 1.91
CA VAL A 9 -20.90 -38.56 0.90
C VAL A 9 -21.63 -37.22 1.09
N ASN A 10 -22.91 -37.24 1.48
CA ASN A 10 -23.69 -36.04 1.72
C ASN A 10 -23.28 -35.33 3.00
N GLN A 11 -22.91 -36.03 4.06
CA GLN A 11 -22.36 -35.45 5.28
C GLN A 11 -20.99 -34.80 5.05
N LEU A 12 -20.09 -35.48 4.31
CA LEU A 12 -18.80 -34.92 3.93
C LEU A 12 -18.95 -33.65 3.07
N SER A 13 -19.91 -33.64 2.15
CA SER A 13 -20.17 -32.48 1.31
C SER A 13 -20.75 -31.29 2.09
N VAL A 14 -21.56 -31.53 3.12
CA VAL A 14 -22.10 -30.46 4.00
C VAL A 14 -20.99 -29.87 4.85
N ILE A 15 -20.10 -30.73 5.39
CA ILE A 15 -18.94 -30.27 6.16
C ILE A 15 -17.99 -29.48 5.27
N ALA A 16 -17.68 -29.95 4.05
CA ALA A 16 -16.84 -29.26 3.09
C ALA A 16 -17.41 -27.88 2.72
N LYS A 17 -18.72 -27.80 2.42
CA LYS A 17 -19.40 -26.51 2.17
C LYS A 17 -19.38 -25.58 3.38
N GLY A 18 -19.45 -26.12 4.60
CA GLY A 18 -19.30 -25.34 5.83
C GLY A 18 -17.90 -24.71 5.92
N PHE A 19 -16.86 -25.48 5.61
CA PHE A 19 -15.49 -24.98 5.57
C PHE A 19 -15.29 -23.94 4.46
N ASP A 20 -15.84 -24.17 3.26
CA ASP A 20 -15.77 -23.21 2.14
C ASP A 20 -16.41 -21.86 2.55
N GLY A 21 -17.56 -21.87 3.21
CA GLY A 21 -18.21 -20.65 3.69
C GLY A 21 -17.38 -19.89 4.75
N VAL A 22 -16.65 -20.62 5.61
CA VAL A 22 -15.72 -20.02 6.57
C VAL A 22 -14.52 -19.42 5.85
N PHE A 23 -13.93 -20.12 4.89
CA PHE A 23 -12.80 -19.61 4.11
C PHE A 23 -13.18 -18.39 3.27
N ASP A 24 -14.37 -18.35 2.67
CA ASP A 24 -14.89 -17.20 1.93
C ASP A 24 -15.09 -15.99 2.87
N SER A 25 -15.63 -16.21 4.06
CA SER A 25 -15.80 -15.17 5.07
C SER A 25 -14.45 -14.61 5.54
N LEU A 26 -13.47 -15.47 5.81
CA LEU A 26 -12.10 -15.07 6.14
C LEU A 26 -11.45 -14.31 4.98
N GLY A 27 -11.72 -14.71 3.74
CA GLY A 27 -11.30 -14.02 2.53
C GLY A 27 -11.82 -12.57 2.48
N MET A 28 -13.12 -12.37 2.75
CA MET A 28 -13.73 -11.05 2.80
C MET A 28 -13.13 -10.18 3.91
N VAL A 29 -13.00 -10.70 5.12
CA VAL A 29 -12.40 -9.98 6.26
C VAL A 29 -10.97 -9.54 5.95
N LYS A 30 -10.17 -10.41 5.34
CA LYS A 30 -8.81 -10.10 4.90
C LYS A 30 -8.78 -8.89 3.94
N TRP A 31 -9.68 -8.84 2.97
CA TRP A 31 -9.76 -7.75 2.01
C TRP A 31 -10.18 -6.43 2.66
N VAL A 32 -11.14 -6.48 3.58
CA VAL A 32 -11.61 -5.30 4.33
C VAL A 32 -10.48 -4.74 5.19
N ILE A 33 -9.81 -5.58 5.97
CA ILE A 33 -8.68 -5.14 6.82
C ILE A 33 -7.55 -4.60 5.95
N GLY A 34 -7.23 -5.27 4.84
CA GLY A 34 -6.20 -4.82 3.91
C GLY A 34 -6.51 -3.44 3.30
N ALA A 35 -7.75 -3.23 2.86
CA ALA A 35 -8.17 -1.94 2.30
C ALA A 35 -8.09 -0.82 3.33
N PHE A 36 -8.58 -1.01 4.56
CA PHE A 36 -8.45 -0.03 5.63
C PHE A 36 -6.99 0.28 5.97
N SER A 37 -6.13 -0.74 6.02
CA SER A 37 -4.70 -0.57 6.28
C SER A 37 -4.03 0.27 5.20
N LEU A 38 -4.37 0.06 3.92
CA LEU A 38 -3.87 0.87 2.81
C LEU A 38 -4.34 2.32 2.88
N ILE A 39 -5.61 2.56 3.24
CA ILE A 39 -6.16 3.91 3.42
C ILE A 39 -5.40 4.64 4.54
N VAL A 40 -5.25 4.02 5.70
CA VAL A 40 -4.53 4.61 6.84
C VAL A 40 -3.06 4.87 6.48
N GLY A 41 -2.39 3.92 5.80
CA GLY A 41 -1.02 4.09 5.31
C GLY A 41 -0.90 5.24 4.30
N GLY A 42 -1.84 5.34 3.36
CA GLY A 42 -1.90 6.43 2.38
C GLY A 42 -2.07 7.81 3.03
N PHE A 43 -2.94 7.94 4.03
CA PHE A 43 -3.06 9.17 4.82
C PHE A 43 -1.77 9.51 5.57
N GLY A 44 -1.07 8.50 6.12
CA GLY A 44 0.23 8.69 6.76
C GLY A 44 1.26 9.31 5.81
N ILE A 45 1.36 8.77 4.59
CA ILE A 45 2.27 9.28 3.56
C ILE A 45 1.87 10.69 3.12
N ALA A 46 0.58 10.93 2.85
CA ALA A 46 0.08 12.25 2.50
C ALA A 46 0.44 13.29 3.57
N ASN A 47 0.28 12.96 4.85
CA ASN A 47 0.62 13.84 5.97
C ASN A 47 2.13 14.16 6.01
N ILE A 48 2.99 13.16 5.84
CA ILE A 48 4.45 13.36 5.76
C ILE A 48 4.79 14.29 4.59
N MET A 49 4.16 14.09 3.43
CA MET A 49 4.38 14.91 2.25
C MET A 49 3.91 16.36 2.44
N PHE A 50 2.78 16.59 3.13
CA PHE A 50 2.33 17.96 3.49
C PHE A 50 3.34 18.66 4.37
N VAL A 51 3.91 17.96 5.35
CA VAL A 51 4.97 18.52 6.21
C VAL A 51 6.23 18.81 5.39
N SER A 52 6.69 17.88 4.55
CA SER A 52 7.85 18.05 3.67
C SER A 52 7.71 19.28 2.75
N VAL A 53 6.55 19.42 2.09
CA VAL A 53 6.23 20.60 1.27
C VAL A 53 6.26 21.88 2.09
N SER A 54 5.69 21.84 3.29
CA SER A 54 5.61 22.99 4.20
C SER A 54 7.00 23.46 4.66
N GLU A 55 7.89 22.54 4.98
CA GLU A 55 9.28 22.84 5.38
C GLU A 55 10.13 23.40 4.23
N ARG A 56 9.83 22.97 2.99
CA ARG A 56 10.59 23.37 1.79
C ARG A 56 9.95 24.50 0.99
N LYS A 57 8.94 25.22 1.52
CA LYS A 57 8.24 26.31 0.84
C LYS A 57 9.18 27.36 0.25
N ALA A 58 10.13 27.86 1.04
CA ALA A 58 11.09 28.85 0.60
C ALA A 58 11.95 28.36 -0.58
N LEU A 59 12.39 27.09 -0.52
CA LEU A 59 13.17 26.46 -1.60
C LEU A 59 12.35 26.33 -2.89
N ILE A 60 11.07 25.93 -2.77
CA ILE A 60 10.13 25.85 -3.89
C ILE A 60 9.94 27.25 -4.52
N GLY A 61 9.77 28.28 -3.68
CA GLY A 61 9.66 29.68 -4.15
C GLY A 61 10.89 30.12 -4.93
N ILE A 62 12.10 29.84 -4.44
CA ILE A 62 13.36 30.14 -5.12
C ILE A 62 13.46 29.39 -6.46
N LYS A 63 13.19 28.09 -6.49
CA LYS A 63 13.21 27.30 -7.73
C LYS A 63 12.27 27.89 -8.78
N LYS A 64 11.06 28.30 -8.39
CA LYS A 64 10.09 28.95 -9.30
C LYS A 64 10.54 30.32 -9.77
N ALA A 65 11.14 31.14 -8.89
CA ALA A 65 11.68 32.42 -9.26
C ALA A 65 12.82 32.30 -10.30
N LEU A 66 13.58 31.20 -10.25
CA LEU A 66 14.62 30.84 -11.22
C LEU A 66 14.07 30.21 -12.51
N GLY A 67 12.74 30.08 -12.64
CA GLY A 67 12.10 29.60 -13.87
C GLY A 67 11.75 28.11 -13.89
N ALA A 68 11.76 27.40 -12.76
CA ALA A 68 11.32 26.00 -12.70
C ALA A 68 9.83 25.89 -13.07
N LYS A 69 9.51 24.94 -13.95
CA LYS A 69 8.13 24.68 -14.38
C LYS A 69 7.35 24.01 -13.26
N ARG A 70 6.03 24.22 -13.26
CA ARG A 70 5.12 23.55 -12.31
C ARG A 70 5.20 22.03 -12.40
N SER A 71 5.40 21.50 -13.60
CA SER A 71 5.56 20.06 -13.84
C SER A 71 6.78 19.48 -13.14
N ASP A 72 7.89 20.24 -13.10
CA ASP A 72 9.14 19.74 -12.54
C ASP A 72 9.02 19.60 -11.00
N ILE A 73 8.39 20.59 -10.37
CA ILE A 73 8.11 20.56 -8.93
C ILE A 73 7.11 19.46 -8.60
N LEU A 74 6.04 19.31 -9.40
CA LEU A 74 5.05 18.25 -9.21
C LEU A 74 5.69 16.88 -9.31
N LEU A 75 6.52 16.64 -10.34
CA LEU A 75 7.21 15.36 -10.51
C LEU A 75 8.20 15.08 -9.38
N GLU A 76 8.93 16.09 -8.90
CA GLU A 76 9.89 15.94 -7.80
C GLU A 76 9.18 15.39 -6.55
N PHE A 77 8.10 16.01 -6.09
CA PHE A 77 7.36 15.58 -4.92
C PHE A 77 6.58 14.27 -5.13
N LEU A 78 6.05 14.06 -6.35
CA LEU A 78 5.36 12.81 -6.67
C LEU A 78 6.33 11.62 -6.66
N LEU A 79 7.52 11.78 -7.22
CA LEU A 79 8.56 10.75 -7.18
C LEU A 79 9.04 10.48 -5.75
N GLU A 80 9.14 11.51 -4.90
CA GLU A 80 9.46 11.35 -3.48
C GLU A 80 8.41 10.48 -2.76
N ALA A 81 7.11 10.73 -3.00
CA ALA A 81 6.02 9.94 -2.43
C ALA A 81 6.04 8.48 -2.92
N ILE A 82 6.25 8.26 -4.22
CA ILE A 82 6.37 6.92 -4.81
C ILE A 82 7.57 6.18 -4.19
N PHE A 83 8.71 6.86 -4.07
CA PHE A 83 9.91 6.26 -3.49
C PHE A 83 9.70 5.83 -2.04
N LEU A 84 9.04 6.65 -1.22
CA LEU A 84 8.68 6.31 0.16
C LEU A 84 7.77 5.08 0.22
N CYS A 85 6.75 5.00 -0.65
CA CYS A 85 5.87 3.83 -0.74
C CYS A 85 6.63 2.57 -1.16
N MET A 86 7.53 2.68 -2.13
CA MET A 86 8.33 1.55 -2.61
C MET A 86 9.30 1.04 -1.52
N MET A 87 9.93 1.94 -0.77
CA MET A 87 10.75 1.58 0.39
C MET A 87 9.92 0.86 1.46
N GLY A 88 8.71 1.36 1.74
CA GLY A 88 7.76 0.70 2.64
C GLY A 88 7.37 -0.70 2.16
N ALA A 89 7.16 -0.90 0.85
CA ALA A 89 6.87 -2.20 0.26
C ALA A 89 8.01 -3.19 0.44
N VAL A 90 9.26 -2.75 0.24
CA VAL A 90 10.45 -3.59 0.48
C VAL A 90 10.51 -4.04 1.93
N VAL A 91 10.38 -3.10 2.88
CA VAL A 91 10.40 -3.42 4.32
C VAL A 91 9.23 -4.33 4.70
N GLY A 92 8.02 -4.05 4.20
CA GLY A 92 6.84 -4.87 4.45
C GLY A 92 6.99 -6.30 3.93
N LEU A 93 7.48 -6.47 2.70
CA LEU A 93 7.75 -7.79 2.11
C LEU A 93 8.82 -8.56 2.88
N LEU A 94 9.86 -7.86 3.35
CA LEU A 94 10.92 -8.47 4.15
C LEU A 94 10.37 -8.98 5.48
N LEU A 95 9.52 -8.20 6.15
CA LEU A 95 8.84 -8.63 7.38
C LEU A 95 7.95 -9.86 7.14
N VAL A 96 7.14 -9.84 6.07
CA VAL A 96 6.29 -10.98 5.72
C VAL A 96 7.13 -12.22 5.40
N TYR A 97 8.25 -12.07 4.70
CA TYR A 97 9.17 -13.16 4.41
C TYR A 97 9.74 -13.79 5.70
N ILE A 98 10.18 -12.95 6.64
CA ILE A 98 10.67 -13.40 7.96
C ILE A 98 9.56 -14.14 8.72
N MET A 99 8.34 -13.61 8.73
CA MET A 99 7.20 -14.26 9.39
C MET A 99 6.87 -15.62 8.77
N CYS A 100 6.88 -15.72 7.43
CA CYS A 100 6.66 -16.99 6.72
C CYS A 100 7.75 -18.01 7.05
N TYR A 101 9.00 -17.58 7.18
CA TYR A 101 10.11 -18.45 7.55
C TYR A 101 9.89 -19.09 8.92
N PHE A 102 9.59 -18.28 9.95
CA PHE A 102 9.29 -18.78 11.30
C PHE A 102 8.02 -19.62 11.37
N ALA A 103 6.98 -19.23 10.61
CA ALA A 103 5.74 -20.00 10.55
C ALA A 103 5.94 -21.39 9.93
N THR A 104 6.77 -21.50 8.90
CA THR A 104 7.15 -22.78 8.27
C THR A 104 7.89 -23.67 9.25
N ASP A 105 8.86 -23.12 9.98
CA ASP A 105 9.67 -23.85 10.96
C ASP A 105 8.80 -24.38 12.13
N ALA A 106 7.86 -23.56 12.61
CA ALA A 106 7.01 -23.90 13.75
C ALA A 106 5.87 -24.89 13.41
N SER A 107 5.30 -24.81 12.19
CA SER A 107 4.11 -25.59 11.81
C SER A 107 4.39 -26.80 10.94
N GLY A 108 5.60 -26.92 10.38
CA GLY A 108 5.97 -27.95 9.40
C GLY A 108 5.25 -27.80 8.03
N MET A 109 4.47 -26.73 7.84
CA MET A 109 3.81 -26.40 6.58
C MET A 109 4.65 -25.38 5.81
N GLU A 110 4.86 -25.61 4.51
CA GLU A 110 5.62 -24.67 3.65
C GLU A 110 4.81 -23.44 3.29
N PHE A 111 5.10 -22.30 3.91
CA PHE A 111 4.55 -21.00 3.52
C PHE A 111 5.51 -20.31 2.53
N LYS A 112 5.11 -20.21 1.26
CA LYS A 112 5.93 -19.58 0.20
C LYS A 112 5.23 -18.36 -0.37
N ILE A 113 5.98 -17.26 -0.48
CA ILE A 113 5.51 -16.06 -1.17
C ILE A 113 5.82 -16.24 -2.66
N GLY A 114 4.79 -16.34 -3.48
CA GLY A 114 4.95 -16.44 -4.93
C GLY A 114 5.41 -15.11 -5.55
N PRO A 115 6.11 -15.14 -6.70
CA PRO A 115 6.57 -13.93 -7.39
C PRO A 115 5.42 -13.01 -7.83
N VAL A 116 4.25 -13.57 -8.10
CA VAL A 116 3.03 -12.81 -8.42
C VAL A 116 2.60 -11.95 -7.24
N ASN A 117 2.64 -12.48 -6.01
CA ASN A 117 2.29 -11.71 -4.81
C ASN A 117 3.25 -10.54 -4.59
N VAL A 118 4.54 -10.74 -4.87
CA VAL A 118 5.55 -9.68 -4.80
C VAL A 118 5.24 -8.60 -5.84
N ALA A 119 4.95 -8.98 -7.08
CA ALA A 119 4.61 -8.03 -8.14
C ALA A 119 3.34 -7.21 -7.81
N ILE A 120 2.30 -7.88 -7.26
CA ILE A 120 1.07 -7.21 -6.80
C ILE A 120 1.38 -6.21 -5.67
N ALA A 121 2.19 -6.60 -4.69
CA ALA A 121 2.56 -5.72 -3.58
C ALA A 121 3.26 -4.45 -4.07
N PHE A 122 4.23 -4.57 -4.98
CA PHE A 122 4.89 -3.42 -5.59
C PHE A 122 3.93 -2.57 -6.44
N GLY A 123 3.04 -3.20 -7.22
CA GLY A 123 2.03 -2.51 -8.02
C GLY A 123 1.07 -1.68 -7.17
N ILE A 124 0.55 -2.25 -6.08
CA ILE A 124 -0.33 -1.55 -5.12
C ILE A 124 0.42 -0.41 -4.44
N SER A 125 1.67 -0.63 -4.01
CA SER A 125 2.48 0.40 -3.35
C SER A 125 2.81 1.57 -4.30
N PHE A 126 3.09 1.30 -5.56
CA PHE A 126 3.29 2.30 -6.58
C PHE A 126 2.05 3.16 -6.79
N MET A 127 0.88 2.52 -6.95
CA MET A 127 -0.40 3.21 -7.08
C MET A 127 -0.74 4.04 -5.84
N LEU A 128 -0.48 3.50 -4.65
CA LEU A 128 -0.67 4.22 -3.39
C LEU A 128 0.23 5.45 -3.30
N GLY A 129 1.48 5.36 -3.73
CA GLY A 129 2.41 6.49 -3.78
C GLY A 129 1.92 7.63 -4.67
N ILE A 130 1.34 7.29 -5.83
CA ILE A 130 0.72 8.29 -6.72
C ILE A 130 -0.51 8.91 -6.04
N LEU A 131 -1.43 8.10 -5.53
CA LEU A 131 -2.69 8.58 -4.95
C LEU A 131 -2.45 9.44 -3.70
N ALA A 132 -1.55 9.03 -2.82
CA ALA A 132 -1.23 9.76 -1.61
C ALA A 132 -0.38 11.02 -1.86
N GLY A 133 0.50 10.97 -2.87
CA GLY A 133 1.43 12.05 -3.20
C GLY A 133 0.85 13.13 -4.10
N ILE A 134 -0.21 12.86 -4.88
CA ILE A 134 -0.67 13.79 -5.92
C ILE A 134 -1.20 15.11 -5.37
N ILE A 135 -1.93 15.07 -4.24
CA ILE A 135 -2.50 16.27 -3.62
C ILE A 135 -1.40 17.18 -3.07
N PRO A 136 -0.48 16.72 -2.20
CA PRO A 136 0.59 17.55 -1.69
C PRO A 136 1.55 18.02 -2.80
N ALA A 137 1.87 17.18 -3.79
CA ALA A 137 2.70 17.55 -4.93
C ALA A 137 2.05 18.66 -5.79
N TYR A 138 0.75 18.58 -6.01
CA TYR A 138 0.00 19.61 -6.73
C TYR A 138 -0.01 20.96 -5.99
N LEU A 139 -0.21 20.92 -4.66
CA LEU A 139 -0.15 22.12 -3.83
C LEU A 139 1.23 22.76 -3.87
N ALA A 140 2.31 21.97 -3.77
CA ALA A 140 3.68 22.47 -3.94
C ALA A 140 3.88 23.13 -5.33
N ALA A 141 3.40 22.47 -6.38
CA ALA A 141 3.52 22.94 -7.75
C ALA A 141 2.71 24.21 -8.05
N THR A 142 1.63 24.49 -7.35
CA THR A 142 0.77 25.67 -7.57
C THR A 142 1.08 26.83 -6.63
N MET A 143 1.93 26.67 -5.63
CA MET A 143 2.30 27.69 -4.65
C MET A 143 2.86 28.96 -5.32
N ASP A 144 2.45 30.14 -4.83
CA ASP A 144 2.97 31.42 -5.34
C ASP A 144 4.40 31.66 -4.83
N PRO A 145 5.37 31.97 -5.71
CA PRO A 145 6.75 32.24 -5.32
C PRO A 145 6.90 33.37 -4.30
N VAL A 146 6.09 34.42 -4.43
CA VAL A 146 6.15 35.61 -3.56
C VAL A 146 5.71 35.27 -2.14
N GLU A 147 4.60 34.54 -2.00
CA GLU A 147 4.12 34.08 -0.70
C GLU A 147 5.06 33.02 -0.08
N ALA A 148 5.62 32.13 -0.88
CA ALA A 148 6.52 31.10 -0.42
C ALA A 148 7.82 31.66 0.19
N ILE A 149 8.35 32.76 -0.35
CA ILE A 149 9.57 33.42 0.18
C ILE A 149 9.25 34.28 1.41
N ARG A 150 8.04 34.84 1.48
CA ARG A 150 7.63 35.76 2.57
C ARG A 150 7.15 35.02 3.82
N SER A 151 6.75 33.77 3.72
CA SER A 151 6.33 32.94 4.86
C SER A 151 7.57 32.45 5.65
N LYS A 152 8.01 33.28 6.60
CA LYS A 152 8.92 32.90 7.68
C LYS A 152 8.13 32.54 8.91
#